data_9bd7fb4a05c0560cdf75159c7adba5fb
#
_entry.id   9bd7fb4a05c0560cdf75159c7adba5fb
#
_cell.length_a   1.000
_cell.length_b   1.000
_cell.length_c   1.000
_cell.angle_alpha   90.00
_cell.angle_beta   90.00
_cell.angle_gamma   90.00
#
_symmetry.space_group_name_H-M   'P 1'
#
loop_
_entity.id
_entity.type
_entity.pdbx_description
1 polymer ?
#
loop_
_entity_poly.entity_id
_entity_poly.type
_entity_poly.pdbx_seq_one_letter_code
_entity_poly.pdbx_strand_id
1 'polypeptide(L)'
;MGFRLLDGHQKEIYSLLLGAEKSKKRKLREELLRTVGVSEEYFEVVRHPHYGYGKNFNPCIDCKIFLFSKAKALMVEEKADFLVTGEVLGQRPMSQRKDSLRIVERDSGTEGILLRPLCAKNLKPTHPEQTGLVDRERLLGFSGRNRKPQMKLAEEMGIRHYPSPAGGCLLTDPVLAKR
;
A
#
# COMPACT_ATOMS: atom_id res chain seq x y z
N MET A 1 5.62 14.45 -9.71
CA MET A 1 4.85 13.20 -9.61
C MET A 1 3.96 13.28 -8.38
N GLY A 2 2.64 13.32 -8.56
CA GLY A 2 1.72 13.25 -7.43
C GLY A 2 1.49 11.78 -7.07
N PHE A 3 1.81 11.37 -5.87
CA PHE A 3 1.44 10.05 -5.38
C PHE A 3 0.00 10.11 -4.86
N ARG A 4 -0.88 9.29 -5.43
CA ARG A 4 -2.16 9.00 -4.81
C ARG A 4 -1.89 8.07 -3.64
N LEU A 5 -2.07 8.54 -2.42
CA LEU A 5 -1.88 7.73 -1.20
C LEU A 5 -2.80 6.50 -1.14
N LEU A 6 -3.91 6.52 -1.86
CA LEU A 6 -4.74 5.36 -2.15
C LEU A 6 -5.37 5.56 -3.53
N ASP A 7 -5.21 4.59 -4.41
CA ASP A 7 -6.01 4.42 -5.60
C ASP A 7 -7.50 4.27 -5.17
N GLY A 8 -8.41 4.90 -5.91
CA GLY A 8 -9.85 4.89 -5.61
C GLY A 8 -10.44 3.49 -5.43
N HIS A 9 -9.84 2.48 -6.05
CA HIS A 9 -10.27 1.07 -5.97
C HIS A 9 -9.80 0.37 -4.70
N GLN A 10 -8.63 0.71 -4.17
CA GLN A 10 -8.17 0.19 -2.89
C GLN A 10 -9.08 0.65 -1.74
N LYS A 11 -9.54 1.92 -1.78
CA LYS A 11 -10.51 2.43 -0.80
C LYS A 11 -11.84 1.66 -0.83
N GLU A 12 -12.30 1.22 -2.00
CA GLU A 12 -13.55 0.47 -2.16
C GLU A 12 -13.45 -0.93 -1.56
N ILE A 13 -12.36 -1.63 -1.83
CA ILE A 13 -12.06 -2.93 -1.23
C ILE A 13 -12.02 -2.82 0.30
N TYR A 14 -11.35 -1.82 0.84
CA TYR A 14 -11.23 -1.62 2.29
C TYR A 14 -12.56 -1.23 2.94
N SER A 15 -13.34 -0.35 2.30
CA SER A 15 -14.64 0.04 2.83
C SER A 15 -15.67 -1.10 2.84
N LEU A 16 -15.55 -2.04 1.90
CA LEU A 16 -16.39 -3.24 1.84
C LEU A 16 -15.96 -4.28 2.89
N LEU A 17 -14.66 -4.46 3.08
CA LEU A 17 -14.10 -5.32 4.14
C LEU A 17 -14.43 -4.81 5.54
N LEU A 18 -14.54 -3.49 5.72
CA LEU A 18 -14.83 -2.84 7.00
C LEU A 18 -16.32 -2.54 7.23
N GLY A 19 -17.22 -2.93 6.32
CA GLY A 19 -18.68 -2.94 6.55
C GLY A 19 -19.43 -1.61 6.39
N ALA A 20 -18.86 -0.59 5.75
CA ALA A 20 -19.51 0.70 5.54
C ALA A 20 -20.54 0.72 4.36
N GLU A 21 -21.66 1.44 4.46
CA GLU A 21 -22.75 1.48 3.44
C GLU A 21 -22.38 2.12 2.09
N LYS A 22 -22.90 1.57 0.97
CA LYS A 22 -22.54 1.93 -0.42
C LYS A 22 -22.83 3.39 -0.85
N SER A 23 -23.87 4.03 -0.34
CA SER A 23 -24.32 5.36 -0.80
C SER A 23 -23.54 6.52 -0.18
N LYS A 24 -23.14 6.42 1.07
CA LYS A 24 -22.24 7.37 1.76
C LYS A 24 -20.82 7.36 1.20
N LYS A 25 -20.42 6.26 0.58
CA LYS A 25 -19.05 5.96 0.15
C LYS A 25 -18.57 6.83 -1.04
N ARG A 26 -19.43 7.15 -2.01
CA ARG A 26 -19.02 7.91 -3.21
C ARG A 26 -18.72 9.37 -2.89
N LYS A 27 -19.53 10.01 -2.05
CA LYS A 27 -19.32 11.40 -1.61
C LYS A 27 -18.08 11.54 -0.71
N LEU A 28 -17.92 10.61 0.23
CA LEU A 28 -16.72 10.52 1.06
C LEU A 28 -15.43 10.29 0.25
N ARG A 29 -15.53 9.63 -0.88
CA ARG A 29 -14.43 9.26 -1.77
C ARG A 29 -13.80 10.46 -2.48
N GLU A 30 -14.61 11.40 -2.94
CA GLU A 30 -14.16 12.63 -3.62
C GLU A 30 -13.64 13.66 -2.62
N GLU A 31 -14.24 13.73 -1.44
CA GLU A 31 -13.85 14.64 -0.35
C GLU A 31 -12.57 14.20 0.39
N LEU A 32 -12.25 12.89 0.40
CA LEU A 32 -11.13 12.33 1.15
C LEU A 32 -9.87 12.03 0.31
N LEU A 33 -9.90 12.30 -1.01
CA LEU A 33 -8.71 12.12 -1.83
C LEU A 33 -7.74 13.27 -1.61
N ARG A 34 -6.69 13.04 -0.83
CA ARG A 34 -5.59 13.99 -0.71
C ARG A 34 -4.44 13.64 -1.66
N THR A 35 -4.00 14.61 -2.42
CA THR A 35 -2.78 14.54 -3.23
C THR A 35 -1.67 15.31 -2.52
N VAL A 36 -0.58 14.63 -2.21
CA VAL A 36 0.60 15.24 -1.60
C VAL A 36 1.69 15.36 -2.64
N GLY A 37 2.16 16.58 -2.88
CA GLY A 37 3.32 16.85 -3.73
C GLY A 37 4.59 16.49 -2.98
N VAL A 38 5.35 15.52 -3.51
CA VAL A 38 6.58 15.02 -2.88
C VAL A 38 7.75 14.94 -3.86
N SER A 39 7.68 15.69 -4.95
CA SER A 39 8.61 15.55 -6.09
C SER A 39 10.05 15.81 -5.70
N GLU A 40 10.34 16.90 -5.02
CA GLU A 40 11.69 17.28 -4.60
C GLU A 40 12.29 16.26 -3.61
N GLU A 41 11.53 15.97 -2.55
CA GLU A 41 11.98 15.04 -1.52
C GLU A 41 12.16 13.62 -2.07
N TYR A 42 11.27 13.18 -2.97
CA TYR A 42 11.38 11.87 -3.60
C TYR A 42 12.58 11.77 -4.55
N PHE A 43 12.99 12.89 -5.13
CA PHE A 43 14.18 12.93 -5.98
C PHE A 43 15.45 12.57 -5.20
N GLU A 44 15.54 13.00 -3.94
CA GLU A 44 16.64 12.62 -3.06
C GLU A 44 16.62 11.12 -2.72
N VAL A 45 15.44 10.53 -2.52
CA VAL A 45 15.30 9.07 -2.34
C VAL A 45 15.81 8.29 -3.55
N VAL A 46 15.58 8.82 -4.76
CA VAL A 46 16.04 8.18 -6.00
C VAL A 46 17.56 8.36 -6.19
N ARG A 47 18.11 9.52 -5.79
CA ARG A 47 19.55 9.79 -5.91
C ARG A 47 20.40 9.02 -4.92
N HIS A 48 19.92 8.92 -3.68
CA HIS A 48 20.69 8.39 -2.56
C HIS A 48 19.91 7.33 -1.77
N PRO A 49 19.53 6.21 -2.39
CA PRO A 49 18.77 5.17 -1.70
C PRO A 49 19.65 4.44 -0.67
N HIS A 50 19.17 4.36 0.56
CA HIS A 50 19.87 3.67 1.65
C HIS A 50 19.96 2.15 1.42
N TYR A 51 18.89 1.55 0.90
CA TYR A 51 18.81 0.12 0.60
C TYR A 51 19.18 -0.21 -0.85
N GLY A 52 19.68 0.77 -1.58
CA GLY A 52 20.12 0.61 -2.96
C GLY A 52 18.97 0.40 -3.96
N TYR A 53 19.40 0.08 -5.16
CA TYR A 53 18.48 -0.12 -6.29
C TYR A 53 18.13 -1.60 -6.48
N GLY A 54 16.99 -1.86 -7.12
CA GLY A 54 16.64 -3.17 -7.63
C GLY A 54 17.43 -3.50 -8.91
N LYS A 55 16.80 -4.34 -9.77
CA LYS A 55 17.46 -4.74 -11.04
C LYS A 55 17.79 -3.54 -11.95
N ASN A 56 16.98 -2.49 -11.87
CA ASN A 56 17.13 -1.26 -12.63
C ASN A 56 17.29 -0.07 -11.66
N PHE A 57 16.84 1.12 -12.04
CA PHE A 57 16.98 2.34 -11.25
C PHE A 57 15.86 2.53 -10.18
N ASN A 58 15.40 1.45 -9.59
CA ASN A 58 14.23 1.42 -8.70
C ASN A 58 14.59 1.21 -7.22
N PRO A 59 14.55 2.25 -6.37
CA PRO A 59 14.82 2.14 -4.94
C PRO A 59 13.56 1.69 -4.17
N CYS A 60 13.08 0.48 -4.43
CA CYS A 60 11.75 0.05 -4.01
C CYS A 60 11.54 0.02 -2.49
N ILE A 61 12.56 -0.29 -1.69
CA ILE A 61 12.46 -0.30 -0.22
C ILE A 61 12.39 1.14 0.29
N ASP A 62 13.35 1.98 -0.12
CA ASP A 62 13.41 3.40 0.26
C ASP A 62 12.15 4.17 -0.18
N CYS A 63 11.67 3.89 -1.39
CA CYS A 63 10.40 4.43 -1.89
C CYS A 63 9.23 4.11 -0.96
N LYS A 64 9.16 2.87 -0.45
CA LYS A 64 8.10 2.47 0.47
C LYS A 64 8.25 3.11 1.85
N ILE A 65 9.47 3.17 2.38
CA ILE A 65 9.76 3.87 3.63
C ILE A 65 9.31 5.32 3.53
N PHE A 66 9.72 6.02 2.47
CA PHE A 66 9.34 7.40 2.23
C PHE A 66 7.81 7.58 2.17
N LEU A 67 7.11 6.76 1.37
CA LEU A 67 5.66 6.85 1.23
C LEU A 67 4.92 6.61 2.54
N PHE A 68 5.34 5.62 3.33
CA PHE A 68 4.67 5.32 4.60
C PHE A 68 5.03 6.31 5.69
N SER A 69 6.22 6.91 5.68
CA SER A 69 6.56 8.04 6.56
C SER A 69 5.64 9.25 6.28
N LYS A 70 5.40 9.58 5.01
CA LYS A 70 4.45 10.64 4.63
C LYS A 70 3.01 10.28 5.00
N ALA A 71 2.61 9.03 4.78
CA ALA A 71 1.28 8.57 5.18
C ALA A 71 1.09 8.62 6.70
N LYS A 72 2.12 8.30 7.50
CA LYS A 72 2.08 8.42 8.96
C LYS A 72 1.91 9.87 9.41
N ALA A 73 2.61 10.81 8.79
CA ALA A 73 2.43 12.24 9.10
C ALA A 73 0.97 12.67 8.85
N LEU A 74 0.41 12.31 7.69
CA LEU A 74 -0.99 12.57 7.39
C LEU A 74 -1.97 11.87 8.32
N MET A 75 -1.66 10.64 8.75
CA MET A 75 -2.47 9.91 9.72
C MET A 75 -2.65 10.71 11.02
N VAL A 76 -1.57 11.35 11.49
CA VAL A 76 -1.60 12.19 12.69
C VAL A 76 -2.43 13.45 12.46
N GLU A 77 -2.25 14.13 11.33
CA GLU A 77 -3.02 15.33 10.96
C GLU A 77 -4.53 15.02 10.87
N GLU A 78 -4.88 13.89 10.26
CA GLU A 78 -6.28 13.46 10.08
C GLU A 78 -6.86 12.76 11.31
N LYS A 79 -6.11 12.62 12.40
CA LYS A 79 -6.51 11.92 13.64
C LYS A 79 -7.02 10.49 13.36
N ALA A 80 -6.35 9.79 12.41
CA ALA A 80 -6.66 8.41 12.10
C ALA A 80 -5.85 7.46 13.00
N ASP A 81 -6.43 6.32 13.35
CA ASP A 81 -5.85 5.37 14.30
C ASP A 81 -4.78 4.47 13.68
N PHE A 82 -4.88 4.19 12.38
CA PHE A 82 -3.96 3.30 11.68
C PHE A 82 -3.94 3.54 10.17
N LEU A 83 -2.95 2.96 9.51
CA LEU A 83 -2.78 2.99 8.06
C LEU A 83 -3.22 1.67 7.42
N VAL A 84 -3.69 1.74 6.18
CA VAL A 84 -4.09 0.57 5.39
C VAL A 84 -3.39 0.59 4.04
N THR A 85 -2.86 -0.56 3.60
CA THR A 85 -2.24 -0.71 2.29
C THR A 85 -2.69 -1.96 1.56
N GLY A 86 -2.77 -1.90 0.22
CA GLY A 86 -3.08 -3.03 -0.67
C GLY A 86 -1.89 -3.97 -0.95
N GLU A 87 -0.82 -3.89 -0.19
CA GLU A 87 0.32 -4.78 -0.36
C GLU A 87 -0.05 -6.23 -0.06
N VAL A 88 0.56 -7.15 -0.81
CA VAL A 88 0.42 -8.59 -0.60
C VAL A 88 1.80 -9.22 -0.43
N LEU A 89 1.95 -10.04 0.60
CA LEU A 89 3.19 -10.74 0.91
C LEU A 89 3.70 -11.53 -0.31
N GLY A 90 4.94 -11.29 -0.70
CA GLY A 90 5.59 -11.99 -1.82
C GLY A 90 5.16 -11.57 -3.22
N GLN A 91 4.26 -10.60 -3.37
CA GLN A 91 3.78 -10.17 -4.69
C GLN A 91 4.84 -9.40 -5.50
N ARG A 92 5.63 -8.56 -4.85
CA ARG A 92 6.74 -7.86 -5.47
C ARG A 92 8.07 -8.34 -4.89
N PRO A 93 9.05 -8.71 -5.76
CA PRO A 93 10.24 -9.44 -5.31
C PRO A 93 11.17 -8.63 -4.42
N MET A 94 11.16 -7.31 -4.50
CA MET A 94 12.05 -6.46 -3.70
C MET A 94 11.36 -5.92 -2.44
N SER A 95 10.21 -5.26 -2.58
CA SER A 95 9.60 -4.49 -1.49
C SER A 95 8.50 -5.22 -0.70
N GLN A 96 8.09 -6.43 -1.12
CA GLN A 96 7.00 -7.17 -0.47
C GLN A 96 7.42 -8.56 0.01
N ARG A 97 8.70 -8.80 0.19
CA ARG A 97 9.21 -9.96 0.92
C ARG A 97 9.01 -9.73 2.42
N LYS A 98 8.99 -10.79 3.20
CA LYS A 98 8.73 -10.71 4.64
C LYS A 98 9.74 -9.83 5.38
N ASP A 99 11.00 -9.96 5.03
CA ASP A 99 12.11 -9.14 5.52
C ASP A 99 11.97 -7.67 5.11
N SER A 100 11.67 -7.43 3.83
CA SER A 100 11.49 -6.07 3.31
C SER A 100 10.29 -5.36 3.94
N LEU A 101 9.18 -6.06 4.16
CA LEU A 101 8.01 -5.50 4.84
C LEU A 101 8.36 -5.04 6.26
N ARG A 102 9.16 -5.84 7.00
CA ARG A 102 9.62 -5.47 8.35
C ARG A 102 10.55 -4.25 8.35
N ILE A 103 11.49 -4.21 7.41
CA ILE A 103 12.39 -3.05 7.24
C ILE A 103 11.57 -1.79 6.97
N VAL A 104 10.64 -1.87 6.03
CA VAL A 104 9.76 -0.75 5.67
C VAL A 104 8.94 -0.26 6.86
N GLU A 105 8.34 -1.15 7.64
CA GLU A 105 7.58 -0.77 8.85
C GLU A 105 8.46 -0.10 9.89
N ARG A 106 9.62 -0.70 10.19
CA ARG A 106 10.58 -0.18 11.19
C ARG A 106 11.03 1.23 10.80
N ASP A 107 11.53 1.40 9.57
CA ASP A 107 12.21 2.63 9.17
C ASP A 107 11.23 3.75 8.79
N SER A 108 9.98 3.43 8.44
CA SER A 108 8.90 4.41 8.32
C SER A 108 8.22 4.72 9.65
N GLY A 109 8.56 4.00 10.72
CA GLY A 109 7.92 4.11 12.03
C GLY A 109 6.45 3.70 12.03
N THR A 110 6.05 2.77 11.14
CA THR A 110 4.66 2.30 11.03
C THR A 110 4.44 0.91 11.60
N GLU A 111 5.39 0.42 12.41
CA GLU A 111 5.25 -0.88 13.10
C GLU A 111 3.97 -0.94 13.92
N GLY A 112 3.23 -2.01 13.76
CA GLY A 112 1.99 -2.27 14.48
C GLY A 112 0.77 -1.44 14.03
N ILE A 113 0.94 -0.39 13.24
CA ILE A 113 -0.15 0.47 12.77
C ILE A 113 -0.43 0.38 11.26
N LEU A 114 0.38 -0.38 10.51
CA LEU A 114 0.22 -0.57 9.07
C LEU A 114 -0.47 -1.90 8.77
N LEU A 115 -1.78 -1.84 8.55
CA LEU A 115 -2.60 -3.01 8.24
C LEU A 115 -2.53 -3.36 6.74
N ARG A 116 -2.42 -4.66 6.43
CA ARG A 116 -2.45 -5.24 5.07
C ARG A 116 -3.60 -6.24 4.94
N PRO A 117 -4.85 -5.79 4.76
CA PRO A 117 -6.03 -6.67 4.81
C PRO A 117 -5.98 -7.87 3.86
N LEU A 118 -5.34 -7.73 2.71
CA LEU A 118 -5.26 -8.79 1.72
C LEU A 118 -4.33 -9.95 2.13
N CYS A 119 -3.40 -9.72 3.06
CA CYS A 119 -2.45 -10.75 3.50
C CYS A 119 -2.23 -10.79 5.02
N ALA A 120 -3.12 -10.18 5.79
CA ALA A 120 -3.00 -10.05 7.24
C ALA A 120 -2.83 -11.40 7.95
N LYS A 121 -3.56 -12.43 7.53
CA LYS A 121 -3.47 -13.78 8.12
C LYS A 121 -2.07 -14.41 8.00
N ASN A 122 -1.23 -13.94 7.08
CA ASN A 122 0.16 -14.38 6.90
C ASN A 122 1.18 -13.53 7.68
N LEU A 123 0.72 -12.50 8.38
CA LEU A 123 1.55 -11.54 9.12
C LEU A 123 1.20 -11.54 10.61
N LYS A 124 2.06 -10.92 11.43
CA LYS A 124 1.72 -10.69 12.84
C LYS A 124 0.52 -9.75 12.95
N PRO A 125 -0.36 -9.94 13.95
CA PRO A 125 -1.46 -9.02 14.21
C PRO A 125 -0.95 -7.60 14.47
N THR A 126 -1.62 -6.62 13.85
CA THR A 126 -1.39 -5.20 14.07
C THR A 126 -2.20 -4.69 15.27
N HIS A 127 -1.89 -3.50 15.76
CA HIS A 127 -2.60 -2.88 16.88
C HIS A 127 -4.13 -2.79 16.67
N PRO A 128 -4.66 -2.34 15.51
CA PRO A 128 -6.11 -2.33 15.27
C PRO A 128 -6.76 -3.71 15.30
N GLU A 129 -6.02 -4.78 14.98
CA GLU A 129 -6.51 -6.16 15.12
C GLU A 129 -6.52 -6.62 16.58
N GLN A 130 -5.48 -6.25 17.35
CA GLN A 130 -5.34 -6.60 18.77
C GLN A 130 -6.37 -5.88 19.66
N THR A 131 -6.71 -4.65 19.33
CA THR A 131 -7.68 -3.83 20.07
C THR A 131 -9.14 -4.06 19.64
N GLY A 132 -9.38 -4.91 18.64
CA GLY A 132 -10.72 -5.19 18.14
C GLY A 132 -11.33 -4.09 17.27
N LEU A 133 -10.55 -3.06 16.88
CA LEU A 133 -10.98 -2.06 15.88
C LEU A 133 -11.20 -2.70 14.52
N VAL A 134 -10.46 -3.77 14.23
CA VAL A 134 -10.56 -4.55 13.00
C VAL A 134 -10.70 -6.03 13.33
N ASP A 135 -11.74 -6.65 12.81
CA ASP A 135 -11.95 -8.09 12.94
C ASP A 135 -11.00 -8.87 12.03
N ARG A 136 -10.00 -9.52 12.62
CA ARG A 136 -8.99 -10.31 11.91
C ARG A 136 -9.59 -11.46 11.08
N GLU A 137 -10.69 -12.06 11.52
CA GLU A 137 -11.29 -13.17 10.80
C GLU A 137 -11.84 -12.77 9.42
N ARG A 138 -12.21 -11.52 9.27
CA ARG A 138 -12.64 -10.95 8.01
C ARG A 138 -11.49 -10.59 7.07
N LEU A 139 -10.25 -10.62 7.54
CA LEU A 139 -9.06 -10.34 6.74
C LEU A 139 -8.60 -11.57 5.96
N LEU A 140 -7.75 -11.34 4.96
CA LEU A 140 -7.36 -12.36 3.99
C LEU A 140 -5.92 -12.84 4.20
N GLY A 141 -5.58 -13.98 3.58
CA GLY A 141 -4.27 -14.59 3.62
C GLY A 141 -3.64 -14.76 2.24
N PHE A 142 -3.80 -13.78 1.33
CA PHE A 142 -3.17 -13.88 0.00
C PHE A 142 -1.66 -13.80 0.10
N SER A 143 -0.96 -14.51 -0.79
CA SER A 143 0.50 -14.45 -0.88
C SER A 143 0.99 -14.81 -2.28
N GLY A 144 2.24 -14.40 -2.57
CA GLY A 144 2.90 -14.71 -3.83
C GLY A 144 2.51 -13.79 -4.99
N ARG A 145 3.03 -14.12 -6.18
CA ARG A 145 2.92 -13.27 -7.39
C ARG A 145 1.61 -13.41 -8.13
N ASN A 146 0.85 -14.47 -7.86
CA ASN A 146 -0.41 -14.73 -8.54
C ASN A 146 -1.48 -13.72 -8.10
N ARG A 147 -2.05 -13.00 -9.06
CA ARG A 147 -3.09 -11.98 -8.80
C ARG A 147 -4.52 -12.47 -9.06
N LYS A 148 -4.69 -13.72 -9.51
CA LYS A 148 -6.02 -14.28 -9.76
C LYS A 148 -6.94 -14.20 -8.52
N PRO A 149 -6.46 -14.48 -7.28
CA PRO A 149 -7.31 -14.34 -6.10
C PRO A 149 -7.82 -12.91 -5.87
N GLN A 150 -6.96 -11.90 -6.09
CA GLN A 150 -7.37 -10.49 -5.94
C GLN A 150 -8.35 -10.08 -7.05
N MET A 151 -8.15 -10.55 -8.28
CA MET A 151 -9.06 -10.27 -9.40
C MET A 151 -10.43 -10.91 -9.16
N LYS A 152 -10.47 -12.14 -8.67
CA LYS A 152 -11.70 -12.83 -8.29
C LYS A 152 -12.42 -12.06 -7.18
N LEU A 153 -11.71 -11.65 -6.14
CA LEU A 153 -12.27 -10.84 -5.07
C LEU A 153 -12.84 -9.50 -5.59
N ALA A 154 -12.14 -8.85 -6.50
CA ALA A 154 -12.62 -7.60 -7.13
C ALA A 154 -13.92 -7.83 -7.90
N GLU A 155 -14.03 -8.91 -8.65
CA GLU A 155 -15.23 -9.32 -9.37
C GLU A 155 -16.40 -9.59 -8.41
N GLU A 156 -16.18 -10.37 -7.35
CA GLU A 156 -17.18 -10.66 -6.30
C GLU A 156 -17.67 -9.40 -5.60
N MET A 157 -16.81 -8.38 -5.48
CA MET A 157 -17.14 -7.07 -4.91
C MET A 157 -17.76 -6.10 -5.93
N GLY A 158 -17.92 -6.50 -7.20
CA GLY A 158 -18.45 -5.66 -8.27
C GLY A 158 -17.50 -4.55 -8.73
N ILE A 159 -16.19 -4.68 -8.45
CA ILE A 159 -15.16 -3.74 -8.86
C ILE A 159 -14.72 -4.12 -10.28
N ARG A 160 -15.13 -3.32 -11.27
CA ARG A 160 -14.86 -3.60 -12.69
C ARG A 160 -13.73 -2.75 -13.28
N HIS A 161 -13.41 -1.63 -12.65
CA HIS A 161 -12.43 -0.68 -13.18
C HIS A 161 -11.24 -0.56 -12.21
N TYR A 162 -10.12 -1.15 -12.59
CA TYR A 162 -8.86 -1.03 -11.88
C TYR A 162 -7.70 -1.01 -12.87
N PRO A 163 -6.57 -0.37 -12.52
CA PRO A 163 -5.39 -0.34 -13.39
C PRO A 163 -4.86 -1.75 -13.68
N SER A 164 -4.20 -1.91 -14.82
CA SER A 164 -3.55 -3.17 -15.14
C SER A 164 -2.70 -3.68 -13.97
N PRO A 165 -2.84 -4.96 -13.61
CA PRO A 165 -2.00 -5.57 -12.58
C PRO A 165 -0.50 -5.47 -12.85
N ALA A 166 -0.12 -5.32 -14.12
CA ALA A 166 1.27 -5.17 -14.55
C ALA A 166 1.81 -3.74 -14.43
N GLY A 167 0.99 -2.78 -13.98
CA GLY A 167 1.41 -1.38 -13.79
C GLY A 167 2.72 -1.30 -13.02
N GLY A 168 3.82 -1.18 -13.74
CA GLY A 168 5.16 -1.06 -13.19
C GLY A 168 5.48 0.40 -12.85
N CYS A 169 6.40 0.58 -11.91
CA CYS A 169 7.08 1.85 -11.74
C CYS A 169 7.99 2.11 -12.95
N LEU A 170 7.99 3.31 -13.50
CA LEU A 170 8.88 3.70 -14.60
C LEU A 170 10.35 3.43 -14.29
N LEU A 171 10.75 3.55 -13.03
CA LEU A 171 12.11 3.25 -12.56
C LEU A 171 12.46 1.75 -12.66
N THR A 172 11.51 0.88 -12.93
CA THR A 172 11.75 -0.54 -13.20
C THR A 172 11.93 -0.84 -14.70
N ASP A 173 11.78 0.17 -15.56
CA ASP A 173 11.94 0.01 -17.00
C ASP A 173 13.41 -0.04 -17.37
N PRO A 174 13.87 -1.12 -18.05
CA PRO A 174 15.27 -1.27 -18.44
C PRO A 174 15.72 -0.25 -19.52
N VAL A 175 14.79 0.33 -20.28
CA VAL A 175 15.13 1.36 -21.29
C VAL A 175 15.46 2.68 -20.58
N LEU A 176 14.69 3.06 -19.57
CA LEU A 176 14.99 4.25 -18.75
C LEU A 176 16.27 4.09 -17.94
N ALA A 177 16.57 2.90 -17.46
CA ALA A 177 17.78 2.64 -16.68
C ALA A 177 19.09 2.69 -17.49
N LYS A 178 19.02 2.70 -18.83
CA LYS A 178 20.18 2.80 -19.73
C LYS A 178 20.49 4.22 -20.20
N ARG A 179 19.67 5.20 -19.86
CA ARG A 179 19.86 6.62 -20.17
C ARG A 179 20.47 7.36 -18.99
#